data_da60d30b56fae39dc1f23d31fe695629
#
_entry.id   da60d30b56fae39dc1f23d31fe695629
#
_cell.length_a   1.000
_cell.length_b   1.000
_cell.length_c   1.000
_cell.angle_alpha   90.00
_cell.angle_beta   90.00
_cell.angle_gamma   90.00
#
_symmetry.space_group_name_H-M   'P 1'
#
loop_
_entity.id
_entity.type
_entity.pdbx_description
1 polymer ?
#
loop_
_entity_poly.entity_id
_entity_poly.type
_entity_poly.pdbx_seq_one_letter_code
_entity_poly.pdbx_strand_id
1 'polypeptide(L)'
;MDQHFGIASFRSRQQVMAFEQALRRSGVKAEIVNTPRAVAAGCGLSVRFDLADERAVAEVDRATKPGNLIGFYRAEREPDGRLTVRPMGIAEGYSG
;
A
#
# COMPACT_ATOMS: atom_id res chain seq x y z
N MET A 1 -17.74 -4.62 -3.59
CA MET A 1 -16.87 -4.18 -2.49
C MET A 1 -15.69 -5.13 -2.36
N ASP A 2 -14.52 -4.56 -2.31
CA ASP A 2 -13.31 -5.37 -2.32
C ASP A 2 -13.04 -5.98 -0.97
N GLN A 3 -12.99 -7.31 -0.94
CA GLN A 3 -12.62 -8.05 0.25
C GLN A 3 -11.11 -8.11 0.42
N HIS A 4 -10.38 -7.82 -0.67
CA HIS A 4 -8.92 -7.87 -0.70
C HIS A 4 -8.40 -6.57 -1.27
N PHE A 5 -7.38 -6.02 -0.66
CA PHE A 5 -6.77 -4.80 -1.18
C PHE A 5 -5.32 -4.71 -0.68
N GLY A 6 -4.57 -3.80 -1.30
CA GLY A 6 -3.19 -3.57 -0.91
C GLY A 6 -3.07 -2.35 -0.03
N ILE A 7 -2.06 -2.37 0.83
CA ILE A 7 -1.73 -1.27 1.71
C ILE A 7 -0.24 -0.98 1.57
N ALA A 8 0.11 0.28 1.34
CA ALA A 8 1.50 0.73 1.39
C ALA A 8 1.67 1.60 2.62
N SER A 9 2.55 1.20 3.51
CA SER A 9 2.75 1.85 4.79
C SER A 9 4.08 2.59 4.81
N PHE A 10 4.08 3.81 5.33
CA PHE A 10 5.25 4.68 5.38
C PHE A 10 5.41 5.26 6.77
N ARG A 11 6.63 5.70 7.11
CA ARG A 11 6.91 6.36 8.37
C ARG A 11 6.54 7.84 8.35
N SER A 12 6.42 8.41 7.17
CA SER A 12 6.20 9.85 7.00
C SER A 12 4.88 10.11 6.29
N ARG A 13 4.08 11.01 6.83
CA ARG A 13 2.82 11.42 6.18
C ARG A 13 3.08 12.01 4.81
N GLN A 14 4.18 12.76 4.66
CA GLN A 14 4.53 13.35 3.38
C GLN A 14 4.75 12.29 2.33
N GLN A 15 5.37 11.17 2.72
CA GLN A 15 5.60 10.08 1.77
C GLN A 15 4.30 9.38 1.40
N VAL A 16 3.38 9.25 2.35
CA VAL A 16 2.05 8.69 2.05
C VAL A 16 1.39 9.55 0.97
N MET A 17 1.38 10.85 1.16
CA MET A 17 0.73 11.76 0.22
C MET A 17 1.42 11.74 -1.15
N ALA A 18 2.75 11.75 -1.14
CA ALA A 18 3.51 11.76 -2.38
C ALA A 18 3.29 10.47 -3.17
N PHE A 19 3.27 9.34 -2.48
CA PHE A 19 3.08 8.06 -3.14
C PHE A 19 1.66 7.93 -3.70
N GLU A 20 0.66 8.38 -2.94
CA GLU A 20 -0.72 8.36 -3.40
C GLU A 20 -0.87 9.19 -4.68
N GLN A 21 -0.26 10.38 -4.71
CA GLN A 21 -0.31 11.22 -5.90
C GLN A 21 0.40 10.58 -7.08
N ALA A 22 1.54 9.96 -6.84
CA ALA A 22 2.29 9.29 -7.89
C ALA A 22 1.48 8.14 -8.50
N LEU A 23 0.79 7.37 -7.66
CA LEU A 23 -0.07 6.30 -8.14
C LEU A 23 -1.21 6.85 -9.00
N ARG A 24 -1.86 7.90 -8.54
CA ARG A 24 -2.97 8.49 -9.28
C ARG A 24 -2.52 9.04 -10.62
N ARG A 25 -1.35 9.66 -10.68
CA ARG A 25 -0.81 10.14 -11.93
C ARG A 25 -0.50 9.01 -12.90
N SER A 26 -0.25 7.83 -12.37
CA SER A 26 0.01 6.64 -13.20
C SER A 26 -1.27 5.89 -13.56
N GLY A 27 -2.43 6.44 -13.21
CA GLY A 27 -3.70 5.81 -13.54
C GLY A 27 -4.17 4.77 -12.54
N VAL A 28 -3.50 4.65 -11.41
CA VAL A 28 -3.89 3.69 -10.37
C VAL A 28 -4.84 4.37 -9.40
N LYS A 29 -5.95 3.71 -9.09
CA LYS A 29 -6.84 4.20 -8.04
C LYS A 29 -6.17 3.99 -6.70
N ALA A 30 -5.99 5.07 -5.98
CA ALA A 30 -5.35 5.01 -4.68
C ALA A 30 -6.06 5.99 -3.75
N GLU A 31 -6.09 5.64 -2.47
CA GLU A 31 -6.65 6.53 -1.47
C GLU A 31 -5.87 6.44 -0.18
N ILE A 32 -5.88 7.54 0.56
CA ILE A 32 -5.21 7.58 1.86
C ILE A 32 -6.20 7.08 2.90
N VAL A 33 -5.77 6.11 3.69
CA VAL A 33 -6.61 5.50 4.71
C VAL A 33 -5.83 5.44 6.03
N ASN A 34 -6.56 5.21 7.11
CA ASN A 34 -5.91 4.93 8.38
C ASN A 34 -5.22 3.57 8.29
N THR A 35 -4.00 3.49 8.81
CA THR A 35 -3.25 2.23 8.80
C THR A 35 -3.98 1.20 9.65
N PRO A 36 -4.23 0.00 9.11
CA PRO A 36 -4.87 -1.05 9.90
C PRO A 36 -4.05 -1.40 11.14
N ARG A 37 -4.72 -1.77 12.21
CA ARG A 37 -4.05 -2.12 13.46
C ARG A 37 -3.04 -3.24 13.31
N ALA A 38 -3.32 -4.16 12.40
CA ALA A 38 -2.41 -5.29 12.18
C ALA A 38 -1.08 -4.86 11.61
N VAL A 39 -1.00 -3.65 11.03
CA VAL A 39 0.25 -3.06 10.59
C VAL A 39 0.72 -2.14 11.71
N ALA A 40 1.62 -2.63 12.54
CA ALA A 40 1.93 -1.98 13.82
C ALA A 40 2.93 -0.83 13.74
N ALA A 41 3.24 -0.35 12.55
CA ALA A 41 4.27 0.65 12.39
C ALA A 41 3.80 1.76 11.45
N GLY A 42 4.51 2.88 11.47
CA GLY A 42 4.26 3.96 10.55
C GLY A 42 3.64 5.17 11.17
N CYS A 43 3.21 6.11 10.31
CA CYS A 43 2.68 7.39 10.75
C CYS A 43 1.17 7.37 11.01
N GLY A 44 0.55 6.22 10.91
CA GLY A 44 -0.90 6.11 11.12
C GLY A 44 -1.71 6.25 9.84
N LEU A 45 -1.08 6.65 8.75
CA LEU A 45 -1.74 6.74 7.44
C LEU A 45 -1.03 5.83 6.47
N SER A 46 -1.81 5.30 5.53
CA SER A 46 -1.31 4.39 4.50
C SER A 46 -2.01 4.68 3.19
N VAL A 47 -1.48 4.13 2.11
CA VAL A 47 -2.12 4.22 0.80
C VAL A 47 -2.77 2.87 0.51
N ARG A 48 -4.06 2.92 0.19
CA ARG A 48 -4.80 1.73 -0.21
C ARG A 48 -4.89 1.69 -1.72
N PHE A 49 -4.72 0.50 -2.29
CA PHE A 49 -4.83 0.29 -3.74
C PHE A 49 -5.41 -1.08 -4.02
N ASP A 50 -5.97 -1.27 -5.21
CA ASP A 50 -6.49 -2.56 -5.63
C ASP A 50 -5.36 -3.53 -5.90
N LEU A 51 -5.54 -4.78 -5.50
CA LEU A 51 -4.54 -5.81 -5.77
C LEU A 51 -4.37 -6.06 -7.27
N ALA A 52 -5.40 -5.80 -8.06
CA ALA A 52 -5.29 -5.91 -9.51
C ALA A 52 -4.24 -4.95 -10.07
N ASP A 53 -3.94 -3.87 -9.35
CA ASP A 53 -2.97 -2.87 -9.78
C ASP A 53 -1.58 -3.09 -9.17
N GLU A 54 -1.38 -4.23 -8.56
CA GLU A 54 -0.14 -4.55 -7.84
C GLU A 54 1.11 -4.32 -8.69
N ARG A 55 1.07 -4.72 -9.96
CA ARG A 55 2.21 -4.55 -10.85
C ARG A 55 2.49 -3.07 -11.13
N ALA A 56 1.44 -2.30 -11.37
CA ALA A 56 1.59 -0.87 -11.61
C ALA A 56 2.13 -0.17 -10.36
N VAL A 57 1.66 -0.59 -9.18
CA VAL A 57 2.15 -0.06 -7.92
C VAL A 57 3.64 -0.35 -7.75
N ALA A 58 4.06 -1.57 -8.10
CA ALA A 58 5.48 -1.94 -8.03
C ALA A 58 6.33 -1.08 -8.96
N GLU A 59 5.81 -0.76 -10.14
CA GLU A 59 6.53 0.09 -11.07
C GLU A 59 6.67 1.51 -10.58
N VAL A 60 5.61 2.05 -9.98
CA VAL A 60 5.67 3.39 -9.39
C VAL A 60 6.66 3.42 -8.24
N ASP A 61 6.65 2.38 -7.40
CA ASP A 61 7.60 2.27 -6.30
C ASP A 61 9.03 2.29 -6.81
N ARG A 62 9.29 1.53 -7.85
CA ARG A 62 10.64 1.46 -8.44
C ARG A 62 11.08 2.79 -9.03
N ALA A 63 10.15 3.46 -9.72
CA ALA A 63 10.45 4.72 -10.40
C ALA A 63 10.65 5.87 -9.41
N THR A 64 9.85 5.92 -8.35
CA THR A 64 9.90 7.03 -7.41
C THR A 64 10.83 6.79 -6.24
N LYS A 65 11.11 5.53 -5.93
CA LYS A 65 11.97 5.16 -4.80
C LYS A 65 11.63 5.95 -3.54
N PRO A 66 10.39 5.84 -3.08
CA PRO A 66 9.95 6.66 -1.95
C PRO A 66 10.75 6.32 -0.69
N GLY A 67 11.11 7.35 0.05
CA GLY A 67 11.77 7.15 1.32
C GLY A 67 10.76 6.76 2.39
N ASN A 68 11.26 6.24 3.49
CA ASN A 68 10.44 5.92 4.67
C ASN A 68 9.37 4.88 4.43
N LEU A 69 9.53 4.05 3.40
CA LEU A 69 8.64 2.93 3.16
C LEU A 69 8.86 1.87 4.22
N ILE A 70 7.79 1.47 4.88
CA ILE A 70 7.82 0.37 5.84
C ILE A 70 7.58 -0.94 5.12
N GLY A 71 6.57 -0.98 4.26
CA GLY A 71 6.31 -2.17 3.50
C GLY A 71 4.97 -2.11 2.78
N PHE A 72 4.77 -3.11 1.96
CA PHE A 72 3.51 -3.36 1.29
C PHE A 72 2.83 -4.54 1.95
N TYR A 73 1.51 -4.47 2.07
CA TYR A 73 0.73 -5.50 2.74
C TYR A 73 -0.50 -5.83 1.94
N ARG A 74 -0.90 -7.08 2.03
CA ARG A 74 -2.18 -7.52 1.47
C ARG A 74 -3.16 -7.61 2.62
N ALA A 75 -4.27 -6.91 2.49
CA ALA A 75 -5.32 -6.91 3.50
C ALA A 75 -6.50 -7.73 2.97
N GLU A 76 -7.08 -8.51 3.87
CA GLU A 76 -8.21 -9.37 3.52
C GLU A 76 -9.25 -9.27 4.62
N ARG A 77 -10.50 -8.99 4.24
CA ARG A 77 -11.60 -8.91 5.20
C ARG A 77 -12.22 -10.29 5.36
N GLU A 78 -12.20 -10.76 6.58
CA GLU A 78 -12.76 -12.06 6.91
C GLU A 78 -14.29 -11.99 7.01
N PRO A 79 -15.00 -13.14 6.93
CA PRO A 79 -16.47 -13.13 7.00
C PRO A 79 -17.00 -12.51 8.28
N ASP A 80 -16.24 -12.55 9.38
CA ASP A 80 -16.66 -11.96 10.65
C ASP A 80 -16.35 -10.47 10.74
N GLY A 81 -15.85 -9.88 9.66
CA GLY A 81 -15.55 -8.46 9.62
C GLY A 81 -14.12 -8.09 10.02
N ARG A 82 -13.36 -9.04 10.56
CA ARG A 82 -11.97 -8.76 10.91
C ARG A 82 -11.13 -8.58 9.67
N LEU A 83 -10.11 -7.75 9.80
CA LEU A 83 -9.16 -7.51 8.74
C LEU A 83 -7.86 -8.25 9.07
N THR A 84 -7.44 -9.15 8.19
CA THR A 84 -6.13 -9.80 8.32
C THR A 84 -5.19 -9.16 7.33
N VAL A 85 -3.91 -9.04 7.70
CA VAL A 85 -2.92 -8.35 6.91
C VAL A 85 -1.67 -9.19 6.84
N ARG A 86 -1.12 -9.35 5.63
CA ARG A 86 0.11 -10.10 5.40
C ARG A 86 1.09 -9.24 4.62
N PRO A 87 2.39 -9.33 4.91
CA PRO A 87 3.37 -8.63 4.09
C PRO A 87 3.32 -9.11 2.64
N MET A 88 3.55 -8.18 1.74
CA MET A 88 3.67 -8.48 0.31
C MET A 88 5.07 -8.10 -0.13
N GLY A 89 5.64 -8.90 -1.01
CA GLY A 89 6.95 -8.63 -1.53
C GLY A 89 6.94 -7.82 -2.82
N ILE A 90 6.11 -6.79 -2.90
CA ILE A 90 5.99 -6.01 -4.14
C ILE A 90 7.35 -5.49 -4.59
N ALA A 91 8.05 -4.81 -3.70
CA ALA A 91 9.34 -4.21 -4.07
C ALA A 91 10.39 -5.28 -4.37
N GLU A 92 10.33 -6.40 -3.68
CA GLU A 92 11.26 -7.49 -3.89
C GLU A 92 10.85 -8.39 -5.03
N GLY A 93 9.55 -8.63 -5.17
CA GLY A 93 9.02 -9.57 -6.16
C GLY A 93 9.25 -9.12 -7.59
N TYR A 94 9.36 -7.83 -7.81
CA TYR A 94 9.50 -7.29 -9.15
C TYR A 94 10.84 -6.62 -9.40
N SER A 95 11.74 -6.70 -8.46
CA SER A 95 13.04 -6.04 -8.59
C SER A 95 14.09 -6.95 -9.20
N GLY A 96 13.83 -8.21 -9.22
CA GLY A 96 14.82 -9.17 -9.70
C GLY A 96 14.72 -9.44 -11.17
#